data_b94e3717e4bb5be3658a376ad9360ebd
#
_entry.id   b94e3717e4bb5be3658a376ad9360ebd
#
_cell.length_a   1.000
_cell.length_b   1.000
_cell.length_c   1.000
_cell.angle_alpha   90.00
_cell.angle_beta   90.00
_cell.angle_gamma   90.00
#
_symmetry.space_group_name_H-M   'P 1'
#
loop_
_entity.id
_entity.type
_entity.pdbx_description
1 polymer ?
#
loop_
_entity_poly.entity_id
_entity_poly.type
_entity_poly.pdbx_seq_one_letter_code
_entity_poly.pdbx_strand_id
1 'polypeptide(L)'
;MKRSTLGPTIIFFFASAVCLFAGILDGLLFAPSEQHMGQVQRIMYIHVPTAWTAMLVLTWAFLCAVMFLFRASWRWDSRLEAALEVSVLFCFLLCVQGSIWAKPTWGVWWDWDPRLTTTAVLLMAFVGIVALRHFLADAAQRATWSAVATIIAYVDVPIVYFSVKWWNSLHQQPSSASTISRDFLIPLMLNFAGMLFLVIGLMTLRGRTALLRLEDEMLPPPLPAAIPTEVMA
;
A
#
# COMPACT_ATOMS: atom_id res chain seq x y z
N MET A 1 9.39 19.56 -23.28
CA MET A 1 9.50 18.12 -23.62
C MET A 1 9.12 17.31 -22.37
N LYS A 2 7.86 16.86 -22.24
CA LYS A 2 7.43 15.98 -21.13
C LYS A 2 8.09 14.60 -21.32
N ARG A 3 9.18 14.30 -20.60
CA ARG A 3 9.78 12.96 -20.62
C ARG A 3 8.70 11.94 -20.27
N SER A 4 8.45 11.00 -21.16
CA SER A 4 7.53 9.88 -20.91
C SER A 4 8.02 9.07 -19.72
N THR A 5 7.30 9.12 -18.60
CA THR A 5 7.60 8.30 -17.42
C THR A 5 7.06 6.86 -17.58
N LEU A 6 6.41 6.56 -18.70
CA LEU A 6 5.87 5.23 -19.00
C LEU A 6 6.97 4.17 -19.11
N GLY A 7 8.11 4.50 -19.71
CA GLY A 7 9.23 3.55 -19.83
C GLY A 7 9.73 3.02 -18.48
N PRO A 8 10.12 3.89 -17.52
CA PRO A 8 10.52 3.43 -16.19
C PRO A 8 9.42 2.64 -15.45
N THR A 9 8.16 3.05 -15.56
CA THR A 9 7.03 2.36 -14.91
C THR A 9 6.84 0.94 -15.44
N ILE A 10 6.96 0.74 -16.77
CA ILE A 10 6.89 -0.59 -17.38
C ILE A 10 8.02 -1.49 -16.89
N ILE A 11 9.24 -0.95 -16.73
CA ILE A 11 10.39 -1.69 -16.21
C ILE A 11 10.09 -2.18 -14.78
N PHE A 12 9.53 -1.35 -13.91
CA PHE A 12 9.16 -1.75 -12.57
C PHE A 12 8.09 -2.85 -12.54
N PHE A 13 7.05 -2.77 -13.37
CA PHE A 13 6.05 -3.83 -13.46
C PHE A 13 6.62 -5.13 -14.03
N PHE A 14 7.50 -5.06 -15.01
CA PHE A 14 8.17 -6.25 -15.55
C PHE A 14 9.08 -6.90 -14.50
N ALA A 15 9.92 -6.12 -13.81
CA ALA A 15 10.76 -6.61 -12.73
C ALA A 15 9.94 -7.22 -11.59
N SER A 16 8.81 -6.59 -11.22
CA SER A 16 7.86 -7.13 -10.26
C SER A 16 7.33 -8.50 -10.70
N ALA A 17 6.85 -8.61 -11.93
CA ALA A 17 6.31 -9.87 -12.45
C ALA A 17 7.35 -10.99 -12.43
N VAL A 18 8.59 -10.71 -12.84
CA VAL A 18 9.70 -11.67 -12.83
C VAL A 18 10.02 -12.13 -11.40
N CYS A 19 10.19 -11.18 -10.47
CA CYS A 19 10.52 -11.49 -9.08
C CYS A 19 9.40 -12.27 -8.38
N LEU A 20 8.14 -11.86 -8.55
CA LEU A 20 6.98 -12.56 -7.96
C LEU A 20 6.84 -13.97 -8.55
N PHE A 21 6.96 -14.12 -9.87
CA PHE A 21 6.89 -15.42 -10.51
C PHE A 21 7.99 -16.35 -9.99
N ALA A 22 9.25 -15.88 -9.96
CA ALA A 22 10.37 -16.64 -9.43
C ALA A 22 10.19 -16.99 -7.95
N GLY A 23 9.77 -16.03 -7.11
CA GLY A 23 9.57 -16.26 -5.68
C GLY A 23 8.41 -17.21 -5.37
N ILE A 24 7.32 -17.15 -6.16
CA ILE A 24 6.19 -18.09 -6.04
C ILE A 24 6.62 -19.49 -6.49
N LEU A 25 7.30 -19.62 -7.62
CA LEU A 25 7.80 -20.93 -8.10
C LEU A 25 8.76 -21.54 -7.08
N ASP A 26 9.72 -20.77 -6.59
CA ASP A 26 10.70 -21.27 -5.60
C ASP A 26 9.99 -21.71 -4.32
N GLY A 27 9.09 -20.87 -3.79
CA GLY A 27 8.32 -21.19 -2.58
C GLY A 27 7.39 -22.39 -2.72
N LEU A 28 6.83 -22.65 -3.89
CA LEU A 28 5.89 -23.75 -4.11
C LEU A 28 6.58 -25.07 -4.50
N LEU A 29 7.68 -25.03 -5.26
CA LEU A 29 8.27 -26.23 -5.85
C LEU A 29 9.56 -26.67 -5.17
N PHE A 30 10.37 -25.71 -4.68
CA PHE A 30 11.73 -26.01 -4.20
C PHE A 30 11.87 -25.82 -2.68
N ALA A 31 11.17 -24.86 -2.06
CA ALA A 31 11.23 -24.67 -0.62
C ALA A 31 10.69 -25.91 0.12
N PRO A 32 11.39 -26.38 1.17
CA PRO A 32 10.94 -27.52 1.96
C PRO A 32 9.63 -27.21 2.69
N SER A 33 8.88 -28.25 3.06
CA SER A 33 7.74 -28.08 3.97
C SER A 33 8.22 -27.85 5.40
N GLU A 34 7.54 -26.98 6.13
CA GLU A 34 7.83 -26.73 7.54
C GLU A 34 7.32 -27.88 8.41
N GLN A 35 8.02 -28.17 9.52
CA GLN A 35 7.77 -29.37 10.32
C GLN A 35 6.41 -29.37 11.04
N HIS A 36 5.92 -28.20 11.49
CA HIS A 36 4.67 -28.08 12.26
C HIS A 36 3.48 -27.72 11.38
N MET A 37 3.65 -26.77 10.45
CA MET A 37 2.58 -26.27 9.58
C MET A 37 2.51 -26.98 8.21
N GLY A 38 3.52 -27.80 7.87
CA GLY A 38 3.56 -28.51 6.60
C GLY A 38 3.45 -27.55 5.41
N GLN A 39 2.56 -27.85 4.47
CA GLN A 39 2.36 -27.07 3.24
C GLN A 39 1.66 -25.71 3.49
N VAL A 40 0.92 -25.57 4.60
CA VAL A 40 0.21 -24.32 4.94
C VAL A 40 1.18 -23.15 5.13
N GLN A 41 2.39 -23.42 5.59
CA GLN A 41 3.45 -22.44 5.75
C GLN A 41 3.77 -21.68 4.44
N ARG A 42 3.51 -22.24 3.26
CA ARG A 42 3.81 -21.61 1.96
C ARG A 42 3.06 -20.29 1.73
N ILE A 43 1.94 -20.05 2.43
CA ILE A 43 1.23 -18.78 2.42
C ILE A 43 2.13 -17.63 2.91
N MET A 44 3.08 -17.93 3.80
CA MET A 44 4.06 -16.98 4.33
C MET A 44 4.83 -16.25 3.21
N TYR A 45 5.15 -16.92 2.10
CA TYR A 45 5.95 -16.35 1.02
C TYR A 45 5.29 -15.18 0.29
N ILE A 46 3.97 -15.04 0.43
CA ILE A 46 3.21 -13.89 -0.08
C ILE A 46 2.79 -12.96 1.06
N HIS A 47 2.28 -13.53 2.16
CA HIS A 47 1.71 -12.76 3.26
C HIS A 47 2.76 -11.88 3.96
N VAL A 48 3.92 -12.43 4.31
CA VAL A 48 4.97 -11.67 5.01
C VAL A 48 5.55 -10.56 4.13
N PRO A 49 5.92 -10.78 2.84
CA PRO A 49 6.29 -9.70 1.94
C PRO A 49 5.21 -8.62 1.77
N THR A 50 3.93 -9.00 1.72
CA THR A 50 2.82 -8.04 1.70
C THR A 50 2.80 -7.18 2.96
N ALA A 51 2.99 -7.78 4.15
CA ALA A 51 3.03 -7.06 5.42
C ALA A 51 4.20 -6.07 5.49
N TRP A 52 5.41 -6.49 5.11
CA TRP A 52 6.58 -5.61 5.10
C TRP A 52 6.39 -4.44 4.12
N THR A 53 5.85 -4.73 2.95
CA THR A 53 5.58 -3.71 1.93
C THR A 53 4.49 -2.75 2.39
N ALA A 54 3.40 -3.24 3.02
CA ALA A 54 2.36 -2.40 3.60
C ALA A 54 2.95 -1.40 4.61
N MET A 55 3.80 -1.86 5.52
CA MET A 55 4.46 -0.98 6.50
C MET A 55 5.31 0.10 5.85
N LEU A 56 6.05 -0.22 4.78
CA LEU A 56 6.85 0.76 4.04
C LEU A 56 5.96 1.80 3.34
N VAL A 57 4.85 1.38 2.72
CA VAL A 57 3.91 2.28 2.04
C VAL A 57 3.21 3.19 3.04
N LEU A 58 2.76 2.66 4.17
CA LEU A 58 2.15 3.43 5.25
C LEU A 58 3.13 4.48 5.81
N THR A 59 4.39 4.08 6.02
CA THR A 59 5.44 5.00 6.44
C THR A 59 5.70 6.08 5.40
N TRP A 60 5.69 5.71 4.12
CA TRP A 60 5.82 6.68 3.04
C TRP A 60 4.64 7.65 2.98
N ALA A 61 3.41 7.18 3.19
CA ALA A 61 2.22 8.02 3.28
C ALA A 61 2.36 9.04 4.42
N PHE A 62 2.79 8.61 5.61
CA PHE A 62 3.09 9.47 6.74
C PHE A 62 4.14 10.54 6.38
N LEU A 63 5.27 10.14 5.77
CA LEU A 63 6.31 11.10 5.37
C LEU A 63 5.79 12.11 4.33
N CYS A 64 4.98 11.67 3.37
CA CYS A 64 4.36 12.57 2.39
C CYS A 64 3.40 13.56 3.06
N ALA A 65 2.60 13.10 4.04
CA ALA A 65 1.69 13.94 4.81
C ALA A 65 2.45 15.02 5.61
N VAL A 66 3.49 14.63 6.33
CA VAL A 66 4.36 15.54 7.07
C VAL A 66 5.02 16.55 6.13
N MET A 67 5.60 16.09 5.02
CA MET A 67 6.24 16.95 4.03
C MET A 67 5.28 17.92 3.35
N PHE A 68 4.02 17.49 3.13
CA PHE A 68 2.98 18.38 2.62
C PHE A 68 2.68 19.52 3.61
N LEU A 69 2.48 19.20 4.87
CA LEU A 69 2.18 20.23 5.90
C LEU A 69 3.33 21.23 6.09
N PHE A 70 4.59 20.78 5.96
CA PHE A 70 5.74 21.67 6.07
C PHE A 70 6.02 22.51 4.83
N ARG A 71 5.73 22.02 3.63
CA ARG A 71 6.14 22.65 2.37
C ARG A 71 4.99 23.15 1.51
N ALA A 72 3.74 22.84 1.84
CA ALA A 72 2.52 23.18 1.10
C ALA A 72 2.65 22.92 -0.41
N SER A 73 3.26 21.82 -0.79
CA SER A 73 3.59 21.48 -2.19
C SER A 73 2.65 20.41 -2.75
N TRP A 74 1.98 20.73 -3.84
CA TRP A 74 1.09 19.80 -4.57
C TRP A 74 1.75 18.49 -5.01
N ARG A 75 3.07 18.51 -5.20
CA ARG A 75 3.83 17.27 -5.46
C ARG A 75 3.85 16.33 -4.27
N TRP A 76 3.81 16.85 -3.04
CA TRP A 76 3.72 16.01 -1.85
C TRP A 76 2.30 15.52 -1.63
N ASP A 77 1.28 16.33 -1.93
CA ASP A 77 -0.11 15.88 -1.90
C ASP A 77 -0.39 14.77 -2.91
N SER A 78 0.07 14.93 -4.16
CA SER A 78 -0.11 13.87 -5.18
C SER A 78 0.60 12.55 -4.83
N ARG A 79 1.75 12.62 -4.14
CA ARG A 79 2.44 11.43 -3.62
C ARG A 79 1.69 10.82 -2.44
N LEU A 80 1.14 11.67 -1.57
CA LEU A 80 0.29 11.22 -0.46
C LEU A 80 -0.94 10.48 -0.99
N GLU A 81 -1.63 11.05 -1.95
CA GLU A 81 -2.81 10.41 -2.56
C GLU A 81 -2.48 9.02 -3.11
N ALA A 82 -1.40 8.91 -3.90
CA ALA A 82 -0.95 7.61 -4.41
C ALA A 82 -0.61 6.62 -3.29
N ALA A 83 0.05 7.11 -2.22
CA ALA A 83 0.41 6.30 -1.07
C ALA A 83 -0.82 5.81 -0.30
N LEU A 84 -1.84 6.66 -0.13
CA LEU A 84 -3.10 6.29 0.54
C LEU A 84 -3.82 5.15 -0.20
N GLU A 85 -3.96 5.26 -1.51
CA GLU A 85 -4.62 4.24 -2.33
C GLU A 85 -3.86 2.91 -2.29
N VAL A 86 -2.53 2.95 -2.40
CA VAL A 86 -1.70 1.74 -2.33
C VAL A 86 -1.69 1.17 -0.92
N SER A 87 -1.74 2.00 0.14
CA SER A 87 -1.87 1.54 1.53
C SER A 87 -3.17 0.76 1.75
N VAL A 88 -4.30 1.28 1.26
CA VAL A 88 -5.60 0.59 1.33
C VAL A 88 -5.53 -0.76 0.63
N LEU A 89 -4.97 -0.80 -0.59
CA LEU A 89 -4.81 -2.05 -1.34
C LEU A 89 -3.99 -3.09 -0.55
N PHE A 90 -2.83 -2.71 -0.02
CA PHE A 90 -1.94 -3.63 0.68
C PHE A 90 -2.50 -4.06 2.05
N CYS A 91 -3.14 -3.16 2.80
CA CYS A 91 -3.83 -3.53 4.05
C CYS A 91 -5.00 -4.47 3.79
N PHE A 92 -5.78 -4.25 2.72
CA PHE A 92 -6.85 -5.16 2.32
C PHE A 92 -6.32 -6.55 1.94
N LEU A 93 -5.29 -6.61 1.08
CA LEU A 93 -4.64 -7.87 0.71
C LEU A 93 -4.09 -8.60 1.95
N LEU A 94 -3.51 -7.86 2.89
CA LEU A 94 -2.99 -8.42 4.14
C LEU A 94 -4.09 -9.07 4.98
N CYS A 95 -5.24 -8.41 5.14
CA CYS A 95 -6.39 -8.96 5.85
C CYS A 95 -6.93 -10.22 5.16
N VAL A 96 -7.09 -10.21 3.82
CA VAL A 96 -7.57 -11.36 3.06
C VAL A 96 -6.60 -12.55 3.16
N GLN A 97 -5.32 -12.32 2.92
CA GLN A 97 -4.29 -13.36 3.01
C GLN A 97 -4.18 -13.91 4.44
N GLY A 98 -4.26 -13.03 5.45
CA GLY A 98 -4.27 -13.41 6.86
C GLY A 98 -5.44 -14.30 7.20
N SER A 99 -6.65 -14.01 6.73
CA SER A 99 -7.84 -14.84 6.89
C SER A 99 -7.69 -16.22 6.23
N ILE A 100 -7.13 -16.26 5.01
CA ILE A 100 -6.85 -17.52 4.31
C ILE A 100 -5.86 -18.37 5.09
N TRP A 101 -4.85 -17.75 5.70
CA TRP A 101 -3.86 -18.47 6.51
C TRP A 101 -4.42 -18.89 7.89
N ALA A 102 -5.26 -18.07 8.50
CA ALA A 102 -5.87 -18.34 9.79
C ALA A 102 -6.73 -19.62 9.78
N LYS A 103 -7.47 -19.85 8.69
CA LYS A 103 -8.39 -21.01 8.61
C LYS A 103 -7.71 -22.36 8.80
N PRO A 104 -6.65 -22.72 8.06
CA PRO A 104 -5.95 -24.00 8.28
C PRO A 104 -5.08 -24.00 9.54
N THR A 105 -4.66 -22.83 10.07
CA THR A 105 -3.75 -22.74 11.21
C THR A 105 -4.50 -22.73 12.55
N TRP A 106 -5.60 -21.98 12.63
CA TRP A 106 -6.37 -21.74 13.86
C TRP A 106 -7.80 -22.29 13.82
N GLY A 107 -8.25 -22.83 12.67
CA GLY A 107 -9.61 -23.37 12.49
C GLY A 107 -10.68 -22.33 12.17
N VAL A 108 -10.38 -21.04 12.23
CA VAL A 108 -11.29 -19.92 11.99
C VAL A 108 -10.77 -19.02 10.89
N TRP A 109 -11.67 -18.35 10.16
CA TRP A 109 -11.27 -17.37 9.13
C TRP A 109 -10.80 -16.05 9.73
N TRP A 110 -11.33 -15.71 10.90
CA TRP A 110 -11.02 -14.46 11.61
C TRP A 110 -11.12 -14.68 13.11
N ASP A 111 -10.23 -14.08 13.83
CA ASP A 111 -10.27 -13.94 15.28
C ASP A 111 -10.03 -12.46 15.63
N TRP A 112 -10.60 -12.00 16.74
CA TRP A 112 -10.39 -10.64 17.24
C TRP A 112 -9.08 -10.54 18.04
N ASP A 113 -8.07 -11.23 17.56
CA ASP A 113 -6.69 -11.10 18.00
C ASP A 113 -6.21 -9.66 17.92
N PRO A 114 -5.38 -9.16 18.85
CA PRO A 114 -4.90 -7.78 18.84
C PRO A 114 -4.26 -7.32 17.51
N ARG A 115 -3.47 -8.19 16.87
CA ARG A 115 -2.83 -7.83 15.59
C ARG A 115 -3.82 -7.75 14.45
N LEU A 116 -4.75 -8.70 14.37
CA LEU A 116 -5.77 -8.71 13.33
C LEU A 116 -6.72 -7.52 13.50
N THR A 117 -7.14 -7.25 14.73
CA THR A 117 -8.04 -6.14 15.06
C THR A 117 -7.40 -4.79 14.71
N THR A 118 -6.18 -4.53 15.16
CA THR A 118 -5.49 -3.27 14.86
C THR A 118 -5.21 -3.13 13.36
N THR A 119 -4.86 -4.21 12.65
CA THR A 119 -4.72 -4.16 11.18
C THR A 119 -6.03 -3.83 10.48
N ALA A 120 -7.17 -4.34 10.95
CA ALA A 120 -8.48 -3.99 10.40
C ALA A 120 -8.85 -2.53 10.70
N VAL A 121 -8.56 -2.03 11.91
CA VAL A 121 -8.73 -0.60 12.28
C VAL A 121 -7.88 0.28 11.36
N LEU A 122 -6.63 -0.08 11.12
CA LEU A 122 -5.74 0.64 10.22
C LEU A 122 -6.28 0.68 8.79
N LEU A 123 -6.77 -0.46 8.26
CA LEU A 123 -7.42 -0.51 6.95
C LEU A 123 -8.61 0.44 6.89
N MET A 124 -9.51 0.39 7.88
CA MET A 124 -10.70 1.25 7.92
C MET A 124 -10.34 2.73 8.03
N ALA A 125 -9.32 3.09 8.81
CA ALA A 125 -8.84 4.46 8.91
C ALA A 125 -8.35 4.98 7.54
N PHE A 126 -7.52 4.20 6.83
CA PHE A 126 -7.03 4.60 5.51
C PHE A 126 -8.12 4.62 4.43
N VAL A 127 -9.09 3.71 4.47
CA VAL A 127 -10.31 3.77 3.62
C VAL A 127 -11.06 5.07 3.91
N GLY A 128 -11.25 5.42 5.18
CA GLY A 128 -11.89 6.67 5.59
C GLY A 128 -11.15 7.92 5.07
N ILE A 129 -9.81 7.91 5.07
CA ILE A 129 -9.01 9.03 4.54
C ILE A 129 -9.15 9.14 3.02
N VAL A 130 -9.15 8.02 2.29
CA VAL A 130 -9.40 8.02 0.85
C VAL A 130 -10.82 8.52 0.55
N ALA A 131 -11.82 8.07 1.31
CA ALA A 131 -13.20 8.56 1.18
C ALA A 131 -13.29 10.07 1.47
N LEU A 132 -12.64 10.57 2.53
CA LEU A 132 -12.59 11.99 2.85
C LEU A 132 -12.08 12.82 1.67
N ARG A 133 -11.07 12.35 0.94
CA ARG A 133 -10.57 13.04 -0.27
C ARG A 133 -11.62 13.15 -1.37
N HIS A 134 -12.53 12.21 -1.49
CA HIS A 134 -13.61 12.25 -2.48
C HIS A 134 -14.75 13.20 -2.09
N PHE A 135 -15.00 13.41 -0.80
CA PHE A 135 -16.05 14.29 -0.32
C PHE A 135 -15.67 15.77 -0.28
N LEU A 136 -14.39 16.10 -0.22
CA LEU A 136 -13.92 17.48 -0.17
C LEU A 136 -13.65 18.03 -1.57
N ALA A 137 -14.45 19.00 -1.98
CA ALA A 137 -14.33 19.64 -3.28
C ALA A 137 -13.13 20.59 -3.37
N ASP A 138 -12.84 21.33 -2.28
CA ASP A 138 -11.70 22.24 -2.23
C ASP A 138 -10.38 21.50 -2.11
N ALA A 139 -9.47 21.71 -3.08
CA ALA A 139 -8.20 21.02 -3.17
C ALA A 139 -7.29 21.25 -1.95
N ALA A 140 -7.27 22.46 -1.39
CA ALA A 140 -6.41 22.80 -0.26
C ALA A 140 -6.92 22.15 1.03
N GLN A 141 -8.24 22.15 1.25
CA GLN A 141 -8.85 21.47 2.39
C GLN A 141 -8.67 19.96 2.26
N ARG A 142 -8.91 19.39 1.07
CA ARG A 142 -8.70 17.98 0.77
C ARG A 142 -7.28 17.53 1.10
N ALA A 143 -6.28 18.27 0.66
CA ALA A 143 -4.87 17.98 0.93
C ALA A 143 -4.53 18.10 2.42
N THR A 144 -4.97 19.16 3.08
CA THR A 144 -4.67 19.42 4.48
C THR A 144 -5.31 18.39 5.41
N TRP A 145 -6.63 18.15 5.26
CA TRP A 145 -7.32 17.21 6.13
C TRP A 145 -6.88 15.77 5.93
N SER A 146 -6.59 15.36 4.69
CA SER A 146 -6.04 14.02 4.47
C SER A 146 -4.63 13.86 5.05
N ALA A 147 -3.79 14.90 5.00
CA ALA A 147 -2.46 14.84 5.61
C ALA A 147 -2.56 14.73 7.15
N VAL A 148 -3.40 15.55 7.80
CA VAL A 148 -3.62 15.48 9.25
C VAL A 148 -4.17 14.10 9.65
N ALA A 149 -5.21 13.62 8.97
CA ALA A 149 -5.81 12.31 9.24
C ALA A 149 -4.81 11.17 9.05
N THR A 150 -3.93 11.26 8.03
CA THR A 150 -2.86 10.25 7.80
C THR A 150 -1.87 10.20 8.96
N ILE A 151 -1.46 11.35 9.49
CA ILE A 151 -0.54 11.42 10.65
C ILE A 151 -1.19 10.77 11.87
N ILE A 152 -2.46 11.06 12.12
CA ILE A 152 -3.21 10.47 13.24
C ILE A 152 -3.34 8.95 13.06
N ALA A 153 -3.76 8.49 11.87
CA ALA A 153 -3.93 7.07 11.58
C ALA A 153 -2.61 6.29 11.65
N TYR A 154 -1.48 6.93 11.33
CA TYR A 154 -0.16 6.29 11.38
C TYR A 154 0.25 5.87 12.80
N VAL A 155 -0.32 6.46 13.85
CA VAL A 155 -0.08 6.04 15.24
C VAL A 155 -0.43 4.56 15.46
N ASP A 156 -1.37 4.02 14.70
CA ASP A 156 -1.74 2.61 14.78
C ASP A 156 -0.67 1.66 14.19
N VAL A 157 0.18 2.12 13.28
CA VAL A 157 1.23 1.29 12.65
C VAL A 157 2.20 0.67 13.67
N PRO A 158 2.83 1.46 14.58
CA PRO A 158 3.62 0.85 15.66
C PRO A 158 2.77 -0.03 16.60
N ILE A 159 1.50 0.28 16.83
CA ILE A 159 0.62 -0.56 17.64
C ILE A 159 0.44 -1.93 16.99
N VAL A 160 0.13 -2.00 15.68
CA VAL A 160 0.08 -3.26 14.91
C VAL A 160 1.40 -4.03 15.05
N TYR A 161 2.54 -3.35 14.90
CA TYR A 161 3.84 -4.03 14.97
C TYR A 161 4.13 -4.62 16.35
N PHE A 162 3.85 -3.87 17.42
CA PHE A 162 4.14 -4.29 18.79
C PHE A 162 3.00 -5.09 19.44
N SER A 163 1.82 -5.20 18.83
CA SER A 163 0.65 -5.89 19.37
C SER A 163 0.96 -7.29 19.89
N VAL A 164 1.72 -8.08 19.15
CA VAL A 164 2.13 -9.45 19.54
C VAL A 164 3.12 -9.51 20.72
N LYS A 165 3.71 -8.38 21.10
CA LYS A 165 4.60 -8.28 22.26
C LYS A 165 3.88 -7.74 23.49
N TRP A 166 2.87 -6.88 23.27
CA TRP A 166 2.15 -6.22 24.35
C TRP A 166 0.96 -7.03 24.85
N TRP A 167 0.36 -7.82 23.97
CA TRP A 167 -0.82 -8.65 24.28
C TRP A 167 -0.61 -10.10 23.92
N ASN A 168 -1.42 -10.99 24.53
CA ASN A 168 -1.53 -12.37 24.09
C ASN A 168 -2.13 -12.39 22.68
N SER A 169 -1.45 -13.04 21.76
CA SER A 169 -1.80 -13.09 20.35
C SER A 169 -1.61 -14.49 19.81
N LEU A 170 -2.53 -14.94 18.99
CA LEU A 170 -2.39 -16.17 18.20
C LEU A 170 -1.32 -16.03 17.11
N HIS A 171 -1.01 -14.78 16.74
CA HIS A 171 -0.06 -14.49 15.70
C HIS A 171 1.38 -14.73 16.16
N GLN A 172 2.17 -15.35 15.30
CA GLN A 172 3.57 -15.63 15.58
C GLN A 172 4.40 -14.35 15.83
N GLN A 173 5.39 -14.48 16.72
CA GLN A 173 6.40 -13.44 16.92
C GLN A 173 7.20 -13.22 15.63
N PRO A 174 7.63 -11.97 15.35
CA PRO A 174 8.46 -11.70 14.18
C PRO A 174 9.75 -12.53 14.21
N SER A 175 9.99 -13.31 13.17
CA SER A 175 11.25 -14.04 13.00
C SER A 175 12.34 -13.09 12.53
N SER A 176 13.60 -13.37 12.91
CA SER A 176 14.75 -12.65 12.39
C SER A 176 15.39 -13.41 11.21
N ALA A 177 16.10 -12.70 10.34
CA ALA A 177 16.82 -13.32 9.24
C ALA A 177 17.86 -14.35 9.68
N SER A 178 18.34 -14.27 10.93
CA SER A 178 19.29 -15.23 11.51
C SER A 178 18.62 -16.52 11.99
N THR A 179 17.31 -16.54 12.15
CA THR A 179 16.54 -17.71 12.63
C THR A 179 15.84 -18.47 11.50
N ILE A 180 15.84 -17.92 10.26
CA ILE A 180 15.20 -18.52 9.09
C ILE A 180 16.29 -19.17 8.23
N SER A 181 16.10 -20.44 7.81
CA SER A 181 17.00 -21.10 6.87
C SER A 181 16.98 -20.42 5.50
N ARG A 182 18.06 -20.59 4.73
CA ARG A 182 18.18 -20.01 3.38
C ARG A 182 17.06 -20.43 2.44
N ASP A 183 16.61 -21.67 2.55
CA ASP A 183 15.58 -22.24 1.67
C ASP A 183 14.22 -21.57 1.86
N PHE A 184 13.93 -21.04 3.05
CA PHE A 184 12.75 -20.21 3.31
C PHE A 184 12.99 -18.74 3.02
N LEU A 185 14.24 -18.27 3.18
CA LEU A 185 14.57 -16.85 3.00
C LEU A 185 14.56 -16.43 1.53
N ILE A 186 15.02 -17.30 0.61
CA ILE A 186 15.08 -16.98 -0.82
C ILE A 186 13.70 -16.60 -1.39
N PRO A 187 12.66 -17.45 -1.30
CA PRO A 187 11.34 -17.10 -1.82
C PRO A 187 10.72 -15.89 -1.12
N LEU A 188 10.99 -15.68 0.17
CA LEU A 188 10.56 -14.47 0.88
C LEU A 188 11.17 -13.21 0.29
N MET A 189 12.48 -13.20 0.06
CA MET A 189 13.19 -12.03 -0.47
C MET A 189 12.84 -11.75 -1.93
N LEU A 190 12.65 -12.78 -2.76
CA LEU A 190 12.20 -12.62 -4.14
C LEU A 190 10.80 -12.00 -4.20
N ASN A 191 9.86 -12.51 -3.40
CA ASN A 191 8.52 -11.95 -3.35
C ASN A 191 8.52 -10.53 -2.76
N PHE A 192 9.34 -10.25 -1.75
CA PHE A 192 9.48 -8.90 -1.20
C PHE A 192 10.04 -7.91 -2.24
N ALA A 193 11.09 -8.29 -2.98
CA ALA A 193 11.61 -7.48 -4.08
C ALA A 193 10.54 -7.23 -5.16
N GLY A 194 9.78 -8.27 -5.51
CA GLY A 194 8.67 -8.16 -6.46
C GLY A 194 7.57 -7.20 -5.99
N MET A 195 7.17 -7.26 -4.71
CA MET A 195 6.20 -6.34 -4.12
C MET A 195 6.74 -4.90 -4.08
N LEU A 196 8.03 -4.70 -3.77
CA LEU A 196 8.65 -3.37 -3.81
C LEU A 196 8.63 -2.77 -5.21
N PHE A 197 8.99 -3.53 -6.24
CA PHE A 197 8.90 -3.06 -7.62
C PHE A 197 7.46 -2.75 -8.02
N LEU A 198 6.48 -3.58 -7.62
CA LEU A 198 5.07 -3.31 -7.84
C LEU A 198 4.65 -1.97 -7.25
N VAL A 199 4.98 -1.75 -5.98
CA VAL A 199 4.64 -0.51 -5.26
C VAL A 199 5.29 0.71 -5.91
N ILE A 200 6.58 0.64 -6.28
CA ILE A 200 7.27 1.75 -6.94
C ILE A 200 6.57 2.09 -8.28
N GLY A 201 6.21 1.06 -9.06
CA GLY A 201 5.46 1.22 -10.30
C GLY A 201 4.09 1.88 -10.08
N LEU A 202 3.30 1.37 -9.13
CA LEU A 202 1.99 1.90 -8.78
C LEU A 202 2.07 3.34 -8.27
N MET A 203 2.98 3.62 -7.33
CA MET A 203 3.19 4.95 -6.77
C MET A 203 3.59 5.98 -7.82
N THR A 204 4.48 5.58 -8.75
CA THR A 204 4.92 6.44 -9.85
C THR A 204 3.75 6.74 -10.79
N LEU A 205 2.97 5.73 -11.15
CA LEU A 205 1.81 5.87 -12.04
C LEU A 205 0.71 6.71 -11.38
N ARG A 206 0.30 6.34 -10.17
CA ARG A 206 -0.81 7.00 -9.45
C ARG A 206 -0.45 8.43 -9.04
N GLY A 207 0.76 8.65 -8.52
CA GLY A 207 1.22 10.00 -8.15
C GLY A 207 1.27 10.95 -9.34
N ARG A 208 1.65 10.45 -10.53
CA ARG A 208 1.58 11.24 -11.76
C ARG A 208 0.14 11.54 -12.16
N THR A 209 -0.75 10.55 -12.12
CA THR A 209 -2.16 10.74 -12.46
C THR A 209 -2.82 11.74 -11.52
N ALA A 210 -2.54 11.65 -10.22
CA ALA A 210 -3.04 12.58 -9.21
C ALA A 210 -2.55 14.02 -9.47
N LEU A 211 -1.27 14.19 -9.81
CA LEU A 211 -0.72 15.51 -10.12
C LEU A 211 -1.34 16.11 -11.40
N LEU A 212 -1.50 15.32 -12.45
CA LEU A 212 -2.13 15.78 -13.70
C LEU A 212 -3.60 16.19 -13.49
N ARG A 213 -4.35 15.40 -12.69
CA ARG A 213 -5.73 15.74 -12.34
C ARG A 213 -5.79 17.06 -11.57
N LEU A 214 -4.89 17.27 -10.62
CA LEU A 214 -4.82 18.49 -9.84
C LEU A 214 -4.46 19.70 -10.71
N GLU A 215 -3.51 19.56 -11.65
CA GLU A 215 -3.17 20.59 -12.62
C GLU A 215 -4.39 20.96 -13.48
N ASP A 216 -5.19 19.99 -13.89
CA ASP A 216 -6.43 20.18 -14.65
C ASP A 216 -7.53 20.87 -13.83
N GLU A 217 -7.72 20.48 -12.58
CA GLU A 217 -8.64 21.12 -11.63
C GLU A 217 -8.30 22.61 -11.37
N MET A 218 -7.02 22.99 -11.48
CA MET A 218 -6.53 24.36 -11.27
C MET A 218 -6.56 25.24 -12.53
N LEU A 219 -6.84 24.67 -13.69
CA LEU A 219 -6.97 25.46 -14.92
C LEU A 219 -8.27 26.30 -14.87
N PRO A 220 -8.23 27.55 -15.38
CA PRO A 220 -9.46 28.33 -15.54
C PRO A 220 -10.41 27.60 -16.48
N PRO A 221 -11.73 27.69 -16.25
CA PRO A 221 -12.70 27.09 -17.16
C PRO A 221 -12.48 27.62 -18.59
N PRO A 222 -12.70 26.78 -19.62
CA PRO A 222 -12.58 27.21 -21.00
C PRO A 222 -13.49 28.43 -21.24
N LEU A 223 -12.97 29.43 -21.94
CA LEU A 223 -13.78 30.58 -22.33
C LEU A 223 -15.03 30.08 -23.06
N PRO A 224 -16.21 30.64 -22.77
CA PRO A 224 -17.42 30.28 -23.51
C PRO A 224 -17.15 30.50 -25.01
N ALA A 225 -17.55 29.53 -25.83
CA ALA A 225 -17.43 29.66 -27.28
C ALA A 225 -18.02 30.99 -27.70
N ALA A 226 -17.24 31.78 -28.46
CA ALA A 226 -17.74 33.05 -28.99
C ALA A 226 -19.05 32.79 -29.71
N ILE A 227 -20.14 33.48 -29.32
CA ILE A 227 -21.40 33.37 -29.99
C ILE A 227 -21.16 33.80 -31.46
N PRO A 228 -21.50 32.94 -32.43
CA PRO A 228 -21.32 33.31 -33.84
C PRO A 228 -22.07 34.60 -34.09
N THR A 229 -21.40 35.60 -34.64
CA THR A 229 -21.95 36.93 -34.96
C THR A 229 -23.10 36.90 -35.99
N GLU A 230 -23.41 35.73 -36.55
CA GLU A 230 -24.50 35.54 -37.51
C GLU A 230 -25.90 35.54 -36.90
N VAL A 231 -26.06 35.56 -35.58
CA VAL A 231 -27.38 35.57 -34.92
C VAL A 231 -27.85 37.01 -34.62
N MET A 232 -27.04 38.05 -34.93
CA MET A 232 -27.39 39.45 -34.69
C MET A 232 -27.68 40.23 -35.99
N ALA A 233 -27.93 39.57 -37.10
CA ALA A 233 -28.36 40.23 -38.34
C ALA A 233 -29.84 40.03 -38.62
#